data_5698a44126b62d24ac290bc9fe880a84
#
_entry.id   5698a44126b62d24ac290bc9fe880a84
#
_cell.length_a   1.000
_cell.length_b   1.000
_cell.length_c   1.000
_cell.angle_alpha   90.00
_cell.angle_beta   90.00
_cell.angle_gamma   90.00
#
_symmetry.space_group_name_H-M   'P 1'
#
loop_
_entity.id
_entity.type
_entity.pdbx_description
1 polymer ?
#
loop_
_entity_poly.entity_id
_entity_poly.type
_entity_poly.pdbx_seq_one_letter_code
_entity_poly.pdbx_strand_id
1 'polypeptide(L)'
;MKICILYGGISSEREVSINTGKSVYNSIHKEHYVSMFDFDGDYDKLYDNVKDVDLVFIALHGGDGENGTIQKFFESENVKFTGPSAVAAEKAMDKNIAKLICQKNNIPTPNWALDFIIEDGAMSMSDKFISSGFVVKPIDEGSSFGITIFKQAPSESEFRKSIKKARKVSESIMLEEYIEGRELTVSILGNNSLPIVEIIPKGDYYDYESKYTKFQSEYIVPAKIDEEIEELLCAYSLKIHKLIGCVSYSRIDFRLSKDNKIYFLEINTLPGFTDTSLFPKSAKSAGISYGELINKIIKLSI
;
A
#
# COMPACT_ATOMS: atom_id res chain seq x y z
N MET A 1 14.82 17.47 -17.68
CA MET A 1 14.41 17.93 -16.34
C MET A 1 15.50 17.57 -15.34
N LYS A 2 15.65 18.35 -14.29
CA LYS A 2 16.44 17.99 -13.10
C LYS A 2 15.54 17.21 -12.14
N ILE A 3 15.86 15.96 -11.87
CA ILE A 3 15.06 15.09 -11.00
C ILE A 3 15.94 14.61 -9.84
N CYS A 4 15.45 14.76 -8.61
CA CYS A 4 16.07 14.14 -7.45
C CYS A 4 15.28 12.87 -7.10
N ILE A 5 15.94 11.73 -7.02
CA ILE A 5 15.36 10.49 -6.49
C ILE A 5 15.61 10.47 -4.99
N LEU A 6 14.53 10.58 -4.22
CA LEU A 6 14.55 10.49 -2.77
C LEU A 6 14.36 9.04 -2.35
N TYR A 7 15.38 8.43 -1.75
CA TYR A 7 15.38 7.03 -1.33
C TYR A 7 15.97 6.86 0.08
N GLY A 8 16.07 5.64 0.56
CA GLY A 8 16.60 5.35 1.91
C GLY A 8 15.53 5.47 2.97
N GLY A 9 15.56 6.51 3.77
CA GLY A 9 14.64 6.72 4.88
C GLY A 9 15.06 5.99 6.15
N ILE A 10 14.33 6.25 7.24
CA ILE A 10 14.58 5.69 8.57
C ILE A 10 13.61 4.57 8.97
N SER A 11 12.70 4.19 8.05
CA SER A 11 11.72 3.14 8.29
C SER A 11 12.34 1.73 8.23
N SER A 12 11.57 0.75 8.69
CA SER A 12 11.92 -0.67 8.56
C SER A 12 12.00 -1.16 7.10
N GLU A 13 11.49 -0.37 6.15
CA GLU A 13 11.49 -0.67 4.70
C GLU A 13 12.63 0.01 3.93
N ARG A 14 13.66 0.51 4.64
CA ARG A 14 14.81 1.21 4.04
C ARG A 14 15.45 0.44 2.87
N GLU A 15 15.64 -0.85 2.98
CA GLU A 15 16.22 -1.68 1.91
C GLU A 15 15.35 -1.73 0.66
N VAL A 16 14.03 -1.77 0.83
CA VAL A 16 13.06 -1.72 -0.29
C VAL A 16 13.16 -0.36 -0.99
N SER A 17 13.25 0.72 -0.21
CA SER A 17 13.44 2.08 -0.69
C SER A 17 14.74 2.23 -1.50
N ILE A 18 15.86 1.70 -1.02
CA ILE A 18 17.15 1.71 -1.72
C ILE A 18 17.03 0.98 -3.08
N ASN A 19 16.39 -0.19 -3.10
CA ASN A 19 16.22 -0.97 -4.31
C ASN A 19 15.30 -0.28 -5.33
N THR A 20 14.20 0.33 -4.85
CA THR A 20 13.31 1.17 -5.67
C THR A 20 14.07 2.34 -6.27
N GLY A 21 14.80 3.11 -5.46
CA GLY A 21 15.58 4.25 -5.91
C GLY A 21 16.60 3.89 -7.00
N LYS A 22 17.34 2.80 -6.82
CA LYS A 22 18.29 2.27 -7.83
C LYS A 22 17.60 1.86 -9.13
N SER A 23 16.44 1.19 -9.03
CA SER A 23 15.69 0.74 -10.21
C SER A 23 15.17 1.93 -11.01
N VAL A 24 14.63 2.95 -10.33
CA VAL A 24 14.18 4.20 -10.96
C VAL A 24 15.34 4.94 -11.61
N TYR A 25 16.47 5.12 -10.92
CA TYR A 25 17.67 5.77 -11.46
C TYR A 25 18.10 5.11 -12.76
N ASN A 26 18.25 3.78 -12.77
CA ASN A 26 18.70 3.04 -13.94
C ASN A 26 17.78 3.20 -15.16
N SER A 27 16.51 3.54 -14.95
CA SER A 27 15.53 3.70 -16.04
C SER A 27 15.50 5.09 -16.66
N ILE A 28 15.82 6.15 -15.92
CA ILE A 28 15.62 7.55 -16.37
C ILE A 28 16.91 8.39 -16.49
N HIS A 29 18.05 7.93 -15.95
CA HIS A 29 19.28 8.73 -15.89
C HIS A 29 19.86 9.11 -17.27
N LYS A 30 19.45 8.43 -18.34
CA LYS A 30 19.87 8.76 -19.72
C LYS A 30 18.99 9.83 -20.38
N GLU A 31 17.80 10.07 -19.83
CA GLU A 31 16.80 11.00 -20.40
C GLU A 31 16.71 12.30 -19.60
N HIS A 32 17.16 12.28 -18.33
CA HIS A 32 17.04 13.39 -17.39
C HIS A 32 18.37 13.65 -16.67
N TYR A 33 18.53 14.86 -16.11
CA TYR A 33 19.60 15.14 -15.13
C TYR A 33 19.15 14.62 -13.78
N VAL A 34 19.67 13.45 -13.38
CA VAL A 34 19.20 12.73 -12.18
C VAL A 34 20.23 12.78 -11.07
N SER A 35 19.84 13.30 -9.92
CA SER A 35 20.55 13.14 -8.66
C SER A 35 19.85 12.10 -7.77
N MET A 36 20.57 11.56 -6.81
CA MET A 36 20.03 10.62 -5.82
C MET A 36 20.34 11.13 -4.42
N PHE A 37 19.35 11.18 -3.54
CA PHE A 37 19.54 11.59 -2.16
C PHE A 37 19.04 10.50 -1.20
N ASP A 38 19.99 9.97 -0.39
CA ASP A 38 19.71 9.01 0.68
C ASP A 38 19.22 9.77 1.92
N PHE A 39 17.92 9.71 2.18
CA PHE A 39 17.30 10.40 3.29
C PHE A 39 17.63 9.71 4.62
N ASP A 40 18.19 10.46 5.56
CA ASP A 40 18.59 10.00 6.89
C ASP A 40 17.70 10.60 8.01
N GLY A 41 16.60 11.26 7.66
CA GLY A 41 15.72 11.98 8.59
C GLY A 41 16.03 13.45 8.75
N ASP A 42 17.09 13.97 8.13
CA ASP A 42 17.50 15.37 8.18
C ASP A 42 16.79 16.20 7.09
N TYR A 43 15.80 16.98 7.46
CA TYR A 43 15.00 17.80 6.55
C TYR A 43 15.75 19.03 6.02
N ASP A 44 16.73 19.57 6.75
CA ASP A 44 17.56 20.69 6.27
C ASP A 44 18.45 20.23 5.11
N LYS A 45 19.10 19.08 5.26
CA LYS A 45 19.87 18.45 4.17
C LYS A 45 18.96 18.09 2.99
N LEU A 46 17.75 17.58 3.26
CA LEU A 46 16.80 17.28 2.20
C LEU A 46 16.49 18.53 1.38
N TYR A 47 16.14 19.65 2.05
CA TYR A 47 15.84 20.92 1.38
C TYR A 47 16.98 21.36 0.46
N ASP A 48 18.21 21.36 0.98
CA ASP A 48 19.40 21.75 0.21
C ASP A 48 19.62 20.91 -1.05
N ASN A 49 19.18 19.66 -1.05
CA ASN A 49 19.30 18.75 -2.20
C ASN A 49 18.13 18.85 -3.21
N VAL A 50 16.97 19.42 -2.80
CA VAL A 50 15.77 19.44 -3.63
C VAL A 50 15.30 20.83 -4.08
N LYS A 51 15.79 21.90 -3.47
CA LYS A 51 15.34 23.28 -3.74
C LYS A 51 15.52 23.75 -5.20
N ASP A 52 16.47 23.18 -5.94
CA ASP A 52 16.82 23.57 -7.31
C ASP A 52 16.46 22.49 -8.35
N VAL A 53 15.62 21.50 -8.00
CA VAL A 53 15.18 20.46 -8.93
C VAL A 53 13.79 20.76 -9.49
N ASP A 54 13.49 20.20 -10.65
CA ASP A 54 12.17 20.35 -11.27
C ASP A 54 11.14 19.41 -10.65
N LEU A 55 11.60 18.25 -10.11
CA LEU A 55 10.75 17.21 -9.53
C LEU A 55 11.55 16.34 -8.56
N VAL A 56 10.94 15.96 -7.45
CA VAL A 56 11.42 14.88 -6.58
C VAL A 56 10.65 13.59 -6.90
N PHE A 57 11.36 12.54 -7.27
CA PHE A 57 10.77 11.21 -7.36
C PHE A 57 10.87 10.54 -5.98
N ILE A 58 9.73 10.36 -5.31
CA ILE A 58 9.69 9.71 -4.00
C ILE A 58 9.80 8.19 -4.21
N ALA A 59 10.93 7.62 -3.77
CA ALA A 59 11.19 6.18 -3.74
C ALA A 59 11.29 5.66 -2.30
N LEU A 60 10.83 6.44 -1.33
CA LEU A 60 10.72 6.01 0.07
C LEU A 60 9.60 4.98 0.23
N HIS A 61 9.76 4.11 1.21
CA HIS A 61 8.74 3.15 1.63
C HIS A 61 8.61 3.14 3.15
N GLY A 62 7.36 3.03 3.62
CA GLY A 62 7.02 3.06 5.04
C GLY A 62 7.27 4.42 5.71
N GLY A 63 6.80 4.57 6.95
CA GLY A 63 7.01 5.74 7.79
C GLY A 63 6.71 7.06 7.08
N ASP A 64 7.64 8.03 7.18
CA ASP A 64 7.50 9.39 6.63
C ASP A 64 7.24 9.40 5.11
N GLY A 65 7.66 8.36 4.39
CA GLY A 65 7.42 8.25 2.95
C GLY A 65 5.95 8.11 2.60
N GLU A 66 5.18 7.38 3.41
CA GLU A 66 3.82 6.96 3.08
C GLU A 66 2.73 7.61 3.94
N ASN A 67 3.08 8.19 5.11
CA ASN A 67 2.14 8.74 6.08
C ASN A 67 1.77 10.21 5.86
N GLY A 68 2.26 10.85 4.80
CA GLY A 68 2.00 12.26 4.50
C GLY A 68 3.07 13.23 5.00
N THR A 69 4.00 12.81 5.86
CA THR A 69 5.00 13.70 6.47
C THR A 69 5.93 14.32 5.43
N ILE A 70 6.54 13.51 4.56
CA ILE A 70 7.45 13.99 3.51
C ILE A 70 6.72 14.83 2.46
N GLN A 71 5.48 14.45 2.13
CA GLN A 71 4.64 15.18 1.19
C GLN A 71 4.29 16.57 1.73
N LYS A 72 3.94 16.67 3.02
CA LYS A 72 3.68 17.95 3.69
C LYS A 72 4.88 18.87 3.70
N PHE A 73 6.08 18.31 3.90
CA PHE A 73 7.32 19.06 3.79
C PHE A 73 7.49 19.64 2.37
N PHE A 74 7.34 18.83 1.33
CA PHE A 74 7.45 19.32 -0.05
C PHE A 74 6.37 20.34 -0.43
N GLU A 75 5.14 20.15 0.06
CA GLU A 75 4.06 21.12 -0.13
C GLU A 75 4.40 22.47 0.52
N SER A 76 4.97 22.47 1.74
CA SER A 76 5.38 23.71 2.43
C SER A 76 6.52 24.45 1.73
N GLU A 77 7.44 23.72 1.11
CA GLU A 77 8.59 24.27 0.39
C GLU A 77 8.32 24.52 -1.10
N ASN A 78 7.08 24.30 -1.57
CA ASN A 78 6.70 24.41 -2.99
C ASN A 78 7.55 23.54 -3.94
N VAL A 79 8.02 22.39 -3.47
CA VAL A 79 8.78 21.41 -4.25
C VAL A 79 7.79 20.44 -4.90
N LYS A 80 7.89 20.26 -6.21
CA LYS A 80 7.08 19.25 -6.92
C LYS A 80 7.61 17.84 -6.64
N PHE A 81 6.70 16.91 -6.49
CA PHE A 81 7.05 15.51 -6.19
C PHE A 81 6.09 14.51 -6.83
N THR A 82 6.51 13.26 -6.94
CA THR A 82 5.67 12.15 -7.42
C THR A 82 4.86 11.57 -6.26
N GLY A 83 3.67 11.06 -6.56
CA GLY A 83 2.81 10.40 -5.58
C GLY A 83 1.62 11.27 -5.16
N PRO A 84 1.01 10.97 -4.01
CA PRO A 84 -0.17 11.66 -3.50
C PRO A 84 0.19 12.97 -2.80
N SER A 85 -0.78 13.85 -2.62
CA SER A 85 -0.68 14.95 -1.65
C SER A 85 -0.55 14.43 -0.21
N ALA A 86 -0.09 15.27 0.71
CA ALA A 86 0.01 14.90 2.12
C ALA A 86 -1.32 14.38 2.68
N VAL A 87 -2.41 15.08 2.40
CA VAL A 87 -3.77 14.69 2.86
C VAL A 87 -4.22 13.35 2.26
N ALA A 88 -3.86 13.08 1.01
CA ALA A 88 -4.20 11.80 0.38
C ALA A 88 -3.37 10.65 0.96
N ALA A 89 -2.09 10.88 1.24
CA ALA A 89 -1.21 9.91 1.89
C ALA A 89 -1.70 9.57 3.32
N GLU A 90 -2.03 10.58 4.14
CA GLU A 90 -2.60 10.41 5.48
C GLU A 90 -3.89 9.57 5.44
N LYS A 91 -4.83 9.89 4.53
CA LYS A 91 -6.09 9.13 4.38
C LYS A 91 -5.87 7.70 3.93
N ALA A 92 -4.89 7.46 3.07
CA ALA A 92 -4.59 6.13 2.56
C ALA A 92 -3.91 5.25 3.61
N MET A 93 -3.02 5.84 4.41
CA MET A 93 -2.28 5.12 5.44
C MET A 93 -3.17 4.68 6.59
N ASP A 94 -4.13 5.50 6.99
CA ASP A 94 -5.14 5.16 8.00
C ASP A 94 -6.22 4.23 7.40
N LYS A 95 -6.09 2.93 7.68
CA LYS A 95 -7.03 1.91 7.20
C LYS A 95 -8.47 2.16 7.65
N ASN A 96 -8.68 2.74 8.82
CA ASN A 96 -10.01 3.08 9.30
C ASN A 96 -10.64 4.20 8.46
N ILE A 97 -9.88 5.27 8.19
CA ILE A 97 -10.34 6.37 7.34
C ILE A 97 -10.64 5.87 5.92
N ALA A 98 -9.73 5.09 5.33
CA ALA A 98 -9.91 4.53 3.99
C ALA A 98 -11.17 3.63 3.91
N LYS A 99 -11.39 2.76 4.91
CA LYS A 99 -12.58 1.90 5.00
C LYS A 99 -13.87 2.70 5.19
N LEU A 100 -13.87 3.74 6.02
CA LEU A 100 -15.02 4.64 6.20
C LEU A 100 -15.37 5.37 4.90
N ILE A 101 -14.38 5.82 4.13
CA ILE A 101 -14.58 6.43 2.81
C ILE A 101 -15.22 5.41 1.86
N CYS A 102 -14.72 4.18 1.81
CA CYS A 102 -15.28 3.10 1.01
C CYS A 102 -16.73 2.80 1.39
N GLN A 103 -17.01 2.60 2.68
CA GLN A 103 -18.35 2.30 3.19
C GLN A 103 -19.36 3.39 2.86
N LYS A 104 -19.02 4.66 3.05
CA LYS A 104 -19.87 5.82 2.70
C LYS A 104 -20.17 5.90 1.19
N ASN A 105 -19.37 5.27 0.37
CA ASN A 105 -19.49 5.26 -1.09
C ASN A 105 -19.98 3.93 -1.66
N ASN A 106 -20.56 3.06 -0.81
CA ASN A 106 -21.08 1.73 -1.18
C ASN A 106 -20.01 0.82 -1.83
N ILE A 107 -18.77 0.91 -1.39
CA ILE A 107 -17.70 -0.02 -1.75
C ILE A 107 -17.55 -0.99 -0.57
N PRO A 108 -17.78 -2.30 -0.79
CA PRO A 108 -17.70 -3.28 0.29
C PRO A 108 -16.30 -3.37 0.87
N THR A 109 -16.23 -3.49 2.17
CA THR A 109 -14.99 -3.73 2.93
C THR A 109 -15.32 -4.66 4.09
N PRO A 110 -14.40 -5.51 4.58
CA PRO A 110 -14.68 -6.36 5.72
C PRO A 110 -15.14 -5.53 6.93
N ASN A 111 -16.02 -6.07 7.75
CA ASN A 111 -16.39 -5.42 9.00
C ASN A 111 -15.14 -5.24 9.88
N TRP A 112 -15.09 -4.16 10.67
CA TRP A 112 -13.97 -3.91 11.57
C TRP A 112 -14.41 -3.23 12.86
N ALA A 113 -13.55 -3.32 13.89
CA ALA A 113 -13.73 -2.65 15.17
C ALA A 113 -12.40 -2.07 15.63
N LEU A 114 -12.44 -0.87 16.22
CA LEU A 114 -11.30 -0.18 16.82
C LEU A 114 -11.28 -0.37 18.34
N ASP A 115 -12.45 -0.23 18.95
CA ASP A 115 -12.63 -0.35 20.39
C ASP A 115 -13.00 -1.77 20.74
N PHE A 116 -12.04 -2.51 21.27
CA PHE A 116 -12.27 -3.83 21.84
C PHE A 116 -11.67 -3.85 23.24
N ILE A 117 -12.51 -4.21 24.19
CA ILE A 117 -12.14 -4.29 25.60
C ILE A 117 -11.77 -5.74 25.93
N ILE A 118 -10.62 -5.92 26.58
CA ILE A 118 -10.21 -7.17 27.18
C ILE A 118 -10.42 -6.98 28.69
N GLU A 119 -11.67 -7.12 29.16
CA GLU A 119 -11.98 -7.15 30.59
C GLU A 119 -12.08 -8.59 31.07
N ASP A 120 -11.38 -8.90 32.18
CA ASP A 120 -11.47 -10.16 32.94
C ASP A 120 -11.49 -11.47 32.12
N GLY A 121 -10.70 -11.50 31.02
CA GLY A 121 -10.59 -12.69 30.17
C GLY A 121 -11.73 -12.87 29.16
N ALA A 122 -12.72 -12.01 29.14
CA ALA A 122 -13.76 -12.01 28.13
C ALA A 122 -13.44 -11.01 27.00
N MET A 123 -13.35 -11.52 25.76
CA MET A 123 -13.30 -10.71 24.55
C MET A 123 -14.70 -10.14 24.33
N SER A 124 -14.91 -8.85 24.61
CA SER A 124 -16.16 -8.17 24.24
C SER A 124 -16.12 -7.88 22.73
N MET A 125 -16.24 -8.94 21.95
CA MET A 125 -16.42 -8.88 20.48
C MET A 125 -17.81 -9.42 20.16
N SER A 126 -18.42 -8.90 19.08
CA SER A 126 -19.65 -9.54 18.62
C SER A 126 -19.38 -10.98 18.21
N ASP A 127 -20.28 -11.90 18.55
CA ASP A 127 -20.19 -13.33 18.22
C ASP A 127 -19.92 -13.59 16.72
N LYS A 128 -20.29 -12.65 15.87
CA LYS A 128 -20.06 -12.68 14.43
C LYS A 128 -18.56 -12.65 14.06
N PHE A 129 -17.75 -11.85 14.73
CA PHE A 129 -16.28 -11.81 14.50
C PHE A 129 -15.61 -13.12 14.93
N ILE A 130 -16.08 -13.70 16.04
CA ILE A 130 -15.50 -14.93 16.61
C ILE A 130 -15.78 -16.13 15.70
N SER A 131 -16.97 -16.19 15.12
CA SER A 131 -17.41 -17.34 14.30
C SER A 131 -16.83 -17.37 12.88
N SER A 132 -16.56 -16.20 12.26
CA SER A 132 -16.04 -16.11 10.90
C SER A 132 -14.52 -16.06 10.80
N GLY A 133 -13.82 -15.94 11.95
CA GLY A 133 -12.40 -15.60 11.99
C GLY A 133 -12.16 -14.10 11.83
N PHE A 134 -10.99 -13.65 12.26
CA PHE A 134 -10.63 -12.24 12.21
C PHE A 134 -9.12 -12.02 12.10
N VAL A 135 -8.76 -10.78 11.76
CA VAL A 135 -7.40 -10.30 11.63
C VAL A 135 -7.15 -9.22 12.68
N VAL A 136 -6.09 -9.35 13.46
CA VAL A 136 -5.54 -8.29 14.31
C VAL A 136 -4.47 -7.59 13.52
N LYS A 137 -4.61 -6.27 13.32
CA LYS A 137 -3.63 -5.50 12.53
C LYS A 137 -3.50 -4.06 13.01
N PRO A 138 -2.31 -3.44 12.83
CA PRO A 138 -2.14 -1.99 12.97
C PRO A 138 -3.02 -1.23 11.97
N ILE A 139 -3.46 -0.02 12.36
CA ILE A 139 -4.27 0.84 11.49
C ILE A 139 -3.41 1.56 10.46
N ASP A 140 -2.23 2.02 10.86
CA ASP A 140 -1.37 2.98 10.17
C ASP A 140 0.01 2.40 9.79
N GLU A 141 0.08 1.08 9.58
CA GLU A 141 1.31 0.39 9.19
C GLU A 141 1.14 -0.40 7.90
N GLY A 142 2.22 -0.42 7.11
CA GLY A 142 2.32 -1.18 5.87
C GLY A 142 2.93 -2.57 6.02
N SER A 143 3.28 -3.16 4.89
CA SER A 143 4.09 -4.39 4.74
C SER A 143 3.70 -5.59 5.60
N SER A 144 2.45 -5.68 6.04
CA SER A 144 1.91 -6.75 6.90
C SER A 144 2.60 -6.87 8.27
N PHE A 145 3.32 -5.84 8.72
CA PHE A 145 3.90 -5.82 10.06
C PHE A 145 2.80 -5.85 11.14
N GLY A 146 3.04 -6.62 12.18
CA GLY A 146 2.12 -6.73 13.32
C GLY A 146 0.85 -7.54 13.06
N ILE A 147 0.57 -7.99 11.85
CA ILE A 147 -0.64 -8.75 11.50
C ILE A 147 -0.64 -10.14 12.14
N THR A 148 -1.81 -10.55 12.63
CA THR A 148 -2.11 -11.94 13.05
C THR A 148 -3.51 -12.31 12.55
N ILE A 149 -3.62 -13.46 11.90
CA ILE A 149 -4.88 -13.99 11.36
C ILE A 149 -5.36 -15.14 12.22
N PHE A 150 -6.61 -15.08 12.65
CA PHE A 150 -7.30 -16.14 13.35
C PHE A 150 -8.45 -16.65 12.48
N LYS A 151 -8.29 -17.86 11.94
CA LYS A 151 -9.35 -18.55 11.16
C LYS A 151 -10.38 -19.23 12.07
N GLN A 152 -10.07 -19.32 13.36
CA GLN A 152 -10.91 -19.87 14.41
C GLN A 152 -10.71 -19.03 15.68
N ALA A 153 -11.63 -19.15 16.64
CA ALA A 153 -11.50 -18.45 17.90
C ALA A 153 -10.17 -18.80 18.60
N PRO A 154 -9.32 -17.83 18.89
CA PRO A 154 -8.06 -18.06 19.62
C PRO A 154 -8.32 -18.27 21.11
N SER A 155 -7.34 -18.85 21.79
CA SER A 155 -7.26 -18.74 23.24
C SER A 155 -6.98 -17.28 23.65
N GLU A 156 -7.34 -16.91 24.88
CA GLU A 156 -7.03 -15.58 25.42
C GLU A 156 -5.53 -15.25 25.33
N SER A 157 -4.67 -16.23 25.62
CA SER A 157 -3.21 -16.05 25.55
C SER A 157 -2.74 -15.72 24.13
N GLU A 158 -3.26 -16.40 23.11
CA GLU A 158 -2.93 -16.15 21.70
C GLU A 158 -3.42 -14.76 21.26
N PHE A 159 -4.63 -14.41 21.67
CA PHE A 159 -5.18 -13.09 21.36
C PHE A 159 -4.34 -11.97 22.00
N ARG A 160 -4.01 -12.08 23.31
CA ARG A 160 -3.14 -11.10 23.99
C ARG A 160 -1.75 -10.99 23.33
N LYS A 161 -1.19 -12.10 22.85
CA LYS A 161 0.09 -12.09 22.10
C LYS A 161 -0.05 -11.34 20.78
N SER A 162 -1.16 -11.52 20.05
CA SER A 162 -1.39 -10.81 18.78
C SER A 162 -1.53 -9.31 18.98
N ILE A 163 -2.25 -8.87 19.99
CA ILE A 163 -2.36 -7.47 20.39
C ILE A 163 -0.97 -6.88 20.71
N LYS A 164 -0.21 -7.59 21.55
CA LYS A 164 1.14 -7.17 21.91
C LYS A 164 2.07 -7.10 20.69
N LYS A 165 1.91 -8.00 19.72
CA LYS A 165 2.65 -7.99 18.46
C LYS A 165 2.31 -6.75 17.63
N ALA A 166 1.01 -6.46 17.44
CA ALA A 166 0.56 -5.29 16.68
C ALA A 166 0.98 -3.96 17.35
N ARG A 167 0.87 -3.87 18.68
CA ARG A 167 1.28 -2.69 19.46
C ARG A 167 2.78 -2.41 19.51
N LYS A 168 3.63 -3.31 19.02
CA LYS A 168 5.07 -3.02 18.87
C LYS A 168 5.37 -2.05 17.73
N VAL A 169 4.46 -1.94 16.78
CA VAL A 169 4.67 -1.15 15.56
C VAL A 169 3.67 0.01 15.42
N SER A 170 2.51 -0.07 16.07
CA SER A 170 1.51 1.01 16.11
C SER A 170 0.78 1.02 17.45
N GLU A 171 0.45 2.22 17.93
CA GLU A 171 -0.41 2.39 19.10
C GLU A 171 -1.88 2.05 18.78
N SER A 172 -2.27 2.29 17.54
CA SER A 172 -3.63 2.10 17.04
C SER A 172 -3.77 0.77 16.28
N ILE A 173 -4.66 -0.09 16.76
CA ILE A 173 -4.90 -1.41 16.17
C ILE A 173 -6.39 -1.61 15.88
N MET A 174 -6.69 -2.44 14.87
CA MET A 174 -8.04 -2.84 14.53
C MET A 174 -8.19 -4.36 14.53
N LEU A 175 -9.42 -4.80 14.78
CA LEU A 175 -9.87 -6.14 14.46
C LEU A 175 -10.68 -6.05 13.17
N GLU A 176 -10.37 -6.90 12.21
CA GLU A 176 -11.05 -6.94 10.92
C GLU A 176 -11.57 -8.35 10.64
N GLU A 177 -12.77 -8.45 10.09
CA GLU A 177 -13.36 -9.72 9.65
C GLU A 177 -12.42 -10.42 8.66
N TYR A 178 -12.11 -11.69 8.88
CA TYR A 178 -11.32 -12.48 7.95
C TYR A 178 -12.20 -12.92 6.76
N ILE A 179 -11.84 -12.48 5.58
CA ILE A 179 -12.50 -12.89 4.34
C ILE A 179 -11.69 -14.02 3.70
N GLU A 180 -12.23 -15.22 3.76
CA GLU A 180 -11.63 -16.37 3.06
C GLU A 180 -11.82 -16.24 1.54
N GLY A 181 -10.72 -16.34 0.78
CA GLY A 181 -10.80 -16.21 -0.68
C GLY A 181 -9.46 -15.85 -1.30
N ARG A 182 -9.54 -15.25 -2.50
CA ARG A 182 -8.37 -14.85 -3.31
C ARG A 182 -7.94 -13.45 -2.95
N GLU A 183 -6.64 -13.17 -3.08
CA GLU A 183 -6.09 -11.83 -2.90
C GLU A 183 -5.78 -11.23 -4.26
N LEU A 184 -6.40 -10.10 -4.55
CA LEU A 184 -6.30 -9.40 -5.83
C LEU A 184 -5.82 -7.98 -5.60
N THR A 185 -5.02 -7.47 -6.51
CA THR A 185 -4.59 -6.07 -6.47
C THR A 185 -4.73 -5.42 -7.84
N VAL A 186 -5.19 -4.16 -7.81
CA VAL A 186 -5.40 -3.33 -9.00
C VAL A 186 -4.50 -2.10 -8.92
N SER A 187 -3.62 -1.93 -9.89
CA SER A 187 -2.81 -0.73 -10.03
C SER A 187 -3.53 0.31 -10.88
N ILE A 188 -3.52 1.56 -10.45
CA ILE A 188 -4.05 2.71 -11.18
C ILE A 188 -2.90 3.59 -11.66
N LEU A 189 -2.91 3.95 -12.93
CA LEU A 189 -1.96 4.87 -13.54
C LEU A 189 -2.73 6.01 -14.23
N GLY A 190 -2.71 7.19 -13.64
CA GLY A 190 -3.58 8.30 -14.02
C GLY A 190 -5.05 7.95 -13.84
N ASN A 191 -5.81 7.93 -14.92
CA ASN A 191 -7.24 7.59 -14.91
C ASN A 191 -7.53 6.16 -15.41
N ASN A 192 -6.52 5.29 -15.49
CA ASN A 192 -6.67 3.94 -16.03
C ASN A 192 -6.28 2.88 -15.02
N SER A 193 -7.07 1.81 -14.93
CA SER A 193 -6.68 0.58 -14.27
C SER A 193 -5.74 -0.22 -15.15
N LEU A 194 -4.72 -0.82 -14.56
CA LEU A 194 -3.84 -1.78 -15.21
C LEU A 194 -4.35 -3.21 -14.96
N PRO A 195 -3.88 -4.23 -15.71
CA PRO A 195 -4.28 -5.62 -15.52
C PRO A 195 -4.16 -6.06 -14.05
N ILE A 196 -5.20 -6.71 -13.57
CA ILE A 196 -5.33 -7.17 -12.18
C ILE A 196 -4.29 -8.26 -11.90
N VAL A 197 -3.67 -8.18 -10.74
CA VAL A 197 -2.72 -9.20 -10.25
C VAL A 197 -3.38 -10.03 -9.17
N GLU A 198 -3.39 -11.34 -9.32
CA GLU A 198 -3.70 -12.26 -8.24
C GLU A 198 -2.42 -12.63 -7.49
N ILE A 199 -2.48 -12.58 -6.17
CA ILE A 199 -1.39 -12.90 -5.27
C ILE A 199 -1.70 -14.24 -4.61
N ILE A 200 -0.84 -15.23 -4.82
CA ILE A 200 -0.95 -16.57 -4.24
C ILE A 200 0.26 -16.78 -3.33
N PRO A 201 0.13 -16.50 -2.02
CA PRO A 201 1.21 -16.75 -1.08
C PRO A 201 1.42 -18.25 -0.91
N LYS A 202 2.68 -18.69 -0.76
CA LYS A 202 2.98 -20.09 -0.42
C LYS A 202 2.74 -20.42 1.06
N GLY A 203 2.68 -19.39 1.90
CA GLY A 203 2.32 -19.48 3.31
C GLY A 203 0.83 -19.23 3.55
N ASP A 204 0.48 -19.08 4.82
CA ASP A 204 -0.92 -18.87 5.21
C ASP A 204 -1.50 -17.51 4.76
N TYR A 205 -0.66 -16.49 4.55
CA TYR A 205 -1.03 -15.16 4.08
C TYR A 205 0.17 -14.42 3.47
N TYR A 206 -0.09 -13.29 2.81
CA TYR A 206 0.90 -12.45 2.14
C TYR A 206 1.60 -11.54 3.16
N ASP A 207 2.58 -12.08 3.87
CA ASP A 207 3.39 -11.38 4.87
C ASP A 207 4.61 -10.67 4.26
N TYR A 208 5.40 -10.00 5.12
CA TYR A 208 6.61 -9.30 4.69
C TYR A 208 7.60 -10.22 3.97
N GLU A 209 7.82 -11.42 4.47
CA GLU A 209 8.73 -12.38 3.85
C GLU A 209 8.22 -12.81 2.47
N SER A 210 6.91 -13.05 2.35
CA SER A 210 6.24 -13.40 1.09
C SER A 210 6.26 -12.26 0.06
N LYS A 211 6.33 -10.99 0.52
CA LYS A 211 6.39 -9.80 -0.34
C LYS A 211 7.78 -9.57 -0.95
N TYR A 212 8.84 -9.79 -0.18
CA TYR A 212 10.19 -9.36 -0.54
C TYR A 212 11.17 -10.51 -0.77
N THR A 213 10.83 -11.73 -0.39
CA THR A 213 11.67 -12.93 -0.66
C THR A 213 11.22 -13.59 -1.96
N LYS A 214 12.18 -13.81 -2.87
CA LYS A 214 11.90 -14.47 -4.15
C LYS A 214 11.31 -15.87 -3.93
N PHE A 215 10.30 -16.21 -4.75
CA PHE A 215 9.63 -17.51 -4.77
C PHE A 215 8.74 -17.82 -3.54
N GLN A 216 8.47 -16.88 -2.65
CA GLN A 216 7.52 -17.06 -1.54
C GLN A 216 6.08 -16.77 -1.94
N SER A 217 5.85 -16.15 -3.10
CA SER A 217 4.53 -15.94 -3.67
C SER A 217 4.54 -16.19 -5.16
N GLU A 218 3.43 -16.69 -5.69
CA GLU A 218 3.13 -16.76 -7.12
C GLU A 218 2.20 -15.60 -7.49
N TYR A 219 2.36 -15.08 -8.70
CA TYR A 219 1.56 -13.96 -9.22
C TYR A 219 0.98 -14.34 -10.57
N ILE A 220 -0.34 -14.24 -10.70
CA ILE A 220 -1.05 -14.43 -11.97
C ILE A 220 -1.43 -13.05 -12.52
N VAL A 221 -0.93 -12.71 -13.70
CA VAL A 221 -1.16 -11.40 -14.34
C VAL A 221 -1.41 -11.60 -15.85
N PRO A 222 -2.60 -11.25 -16.38
CA PRO A 222 -3.79 -10.83 -15.67
C PRO A 222 -4.39 -11.96 -14.82
N ALA A 223 -5.06 -11.61 -13.74
CA ALA A 223 -5.77 -12.55 -12.86
C ALA A 223 -6.88 -13.28 -13.66
N LYS A 224 -7.05 -14.57 -13.40
CA LYS A 224 -8.11 -15.37 -14.04
C LYS A 224 -9.40 -15.24 -13.23
N ILE A 225 -10.23 -14.27 -13.57
CA ILE A 225 -11.52 -13.94 -12.93
C ILE A 225 -12.57 -13.69 -13.99
N ASP A 226 -13.83 -13.72 -13.60
CA ASP A 226 -14.96 -13.42 -14.48
C ASP A 226 -14.94 -11.94 -14.88
N GLU A 227 -15.35 -11.64 -16.12
CA GLU A 227 -15.33 -10.29 -16.69
C GLU A 227 -16.12 -9.28 -15.84
N GLU A 228 -17.29 -9.67 -15.32
CA GLU A 228 -18.08 -8.82 -14.42
C GLU A 228 -17.34 -8.45 -13.12
N ILE A 229 -16.55 -9.39 -12.57
CA ILE A 229 -15.73 -9.17 -11.39
C ILE A 229 -14.56 -8.24 -11.72
N GLU A 230 -13.93 -8.43 -12.87
CA GLU A 230 -12.84 -7.57 -13.36
C GLU A 230 -13.31 -6.13 -13.52
N GLU A 231 -14.42 -5.92 -14.23
CA GLU A 231 -15.01 -4.59 -14.42
C GLU A 231 -15.33 -3.90 -13.09
N LEU A 232 -15.91 -4.63 -12.15
CA LEU A 232 -16.27 -4.09 -10.84
C LEU A 232 -15.05 -3.74 -9.99
N LEU A 233 -14.00 -4.58 -10.00
CA LEU A 233 -12.72 -4.30 -9.35
C LEU A 233 -12.07 -3.04 -9.92
N CYS A 234 -12.03 -2.91 -11.24
CA CYS A 234 -11.50 -1.73 -11.92
C CYS A 234 -12.30 -0.47 -11.55
N ALA A 235 -13.63 -0.55 -11.57
CA ALA A 235 -14.51 0.57 -11.21
C ALA A 235 -14.33 0.99 -9.76
N TYR A 236 -14.29 0.04 -8.82
CA TYR A 236 -14.02 0.34 -7.41
C TYR A 236 -12.64 0.97 -7.21
N SER A 237 -11.61 0.44 -7.88
CA SER A 237 -10.25 0.94 -7.75
C SER A 237 -10.12 2.39 -8.22
N LEU A 238 -10.68 2.72 -9.39
CA LEU A 238 -10.72 4.09 -9.91
C LEU A 238 -11.51 5.03 -8.98
N LYS A 239 -12.61 4.54 -8.42
CA LYS A 239 -13.42 5.31 -7.48
C LYS A 239 -12.66 5.56 -6.18
N ILE A 240 -12.01 4.56 -5.59
CA ILE A 240 -11.21 4.68 -4.37
C ILE A 240 -10.05 5.64 -4.60
N HIS A 241 -9.29 5.47 -5.69
CA HIS A 241 -8.19 6.36 -6.08
C HIS A 241 -8.60 7.85 -6.05
N LYS A 242 -9.75 8.17 -6.65
CA LYS A 242 -10.30 9.53 -6.68
C LYS A 242 -10.79 10.00 -5.32
N LEU A 243 -11.49 9.17 -4.55
CA LEU A 243 -12.06 9.52 -3.24
C LEU A 243 -10.99 9.79 -2.18
N ILE A 244 -9.89 9.06 -2.22
CA ILE A 244 -8.72 9.28 -1.37
C ILE A 244 -8.02 10.58 -1.77
N GLY A 245 -8.04 10.94 -3.05
CA GLY A 245 -7.39 12.13 -3.61
C GLY A 245 -6.05 11.82 -4.29
N CYS A 246 -5.84 10.57 -4.68
CA CYS A 246 -4.68 10.21 -5.50
C CYS A 246 -4.82 10.80 -6.92
N VAL A 247 -3.70 11.15 -7.55
CA VAL A 247 -3.68 11.80 -8.86
C VAL A 247 -2.93 10.96 -9.89
N SER A 248 -1.66 10.62 -9.60
CA SER A 248 -0.78 10.02 -10.60
C SER A 248 -0.83 8.50 -10.60
N TYR A 249 -0.81 7.87 -9.45
CA TYR A 249 -0.86 6.41 -9.32
C TYR A 249 -1.28 5.97 -7.91
N SER A 250 -1.74 4.72 -7.81
CA SER A 250 -1.97 4.00 -6.55
C SER A 250 -2.13 2.51 -6.83
N ARG A 251 -2.06 1.68 -5.79
CA ARG A 251 -2.39 0.26 -5.86
C ARG A 251 -3.43 -0.06 -4.80
N ILE A 252 -4.50 -0.72 -5.18
CA ILE A 252 -5.63 -1.04 -4.31
C ILE A 252 -5.71 -2.55 -4.13
N ASP A 253 -5.73 -2.99 -2.89
CA ASP A 253 -5.71 -4.41 -2.53
C ASP A 253 -7.10 -4.86 -2.06
N PHE A 254 -7.54 -6.04 -2.54
CA PHE A 254 -8.87 -6.60 -2.33
C PHE A 254 -8.83 -8.07 -1.94
N ARG A 255 -9.87 -8.51 -1.23
CA ARG A 255 -10.22 -9.93 -1.12
C ARG A 255 -11.44 -10.24 -1.99
N LEU A 256 -11.34 -11.28 -2.80
CA LEU A 256 -12.46 -11.88 -3.52
C LEU A 256 -12.86 -13.14 -2.77
N SER A 257 -14.03 -13.13 -2.13
CA SER A 257 -14.53 -14.27 -1.37
C SER A 257 -14.93 -15.45 -2.26
N LYS A 258 -15.18 -16.61 -1.68
CA LYS A 258 -15.61 -17.82 -2.41
C LYS A 258 -16.95 -17.66 -3.13
N ASP A 259 -17.80 -16.76 -2.65
CA ASP A 259 -19.09 -16.39 -3.26
C ASP A 259 -18.99 -15.16 -4.17
N ASN A 260 -17.78 -14.89 -4.69
CA ASN A 260 -17.47 -13.82 -5.65
C ASN A 260 -17.80 -12.39 -5.15
N LYS A 261 -17.81 -12.15 -3.84
CA LYS A 261 -17.95 -10.81 -3.31
C LYS A 261 -16.59 -10.15 -3.15
N ILE A 262 -16.50 -8.89 -3.58
CA ILE A 262 -15.29 -8.07 -3.51
C ILE A 262 -15.28 -7.31 -2.20
N TYR A 263 -14.12 -7.30 -1.52
CA TYR A 263 -13.90 -6.53 -0.29
C TYR A 263 -12.60 -5.74 -0.38
N PHE A 264 -12.69 -4.42 -0.25
CA PHE A 264 -11.54 -3.53 -0.17
C PHE A 264 -10.75 -3.78 1.12
N LEU A 265 -9.44 -3.91 1.04
CA LEU A 265 -8.55 -4.05 2.19
C LEU A 265 -7.80 -2.76 2.51
N GLU A 266 -7.02 -2.26 1.55
CA GLU A 266 -6.18 -1.08 1.70
C GLU A 266 -5.83 -0.46 0.35
N ILE A 267 -5.34 0.79 0.38
CA ILE A 267 -4.78 1.48 -0.76
C ILE A 267 -3.32 1.86 -0.47
N ASN A 268 -2.43 1.56 -1.40
CA ASN A 268 -1.01 1.90 -1.36
C ASN A 268 -0.75 3.06 -2.31
N THR A 269 -0.29 4.17 -1.79
CA THR A 269 -0.03 5.39 -2.56
C THR A 269 1.40 5.52 -3.08
N LEU A 270 2.34 4.79 -2.48
CA LEU A 270 3.73 4.65 -2.93
C LEU A 270 4.08 3.16 -3.10
N PRO A 271 3.45 2.45 -4.06
CA PRO A 271 3.74 1.04 -4.29
C PRO A 271 5.20 0.85 -4.72
N GLY A 272 5.77 -0.32 -4.42
CA GLY A 272 7.13 -0.65 -4.83
C GLY A 272 7.32 -0.60 -6.36
N PHE A 273 8.48 -0.10 -6.78
CA PHE A 273 8.89 -0.01 -8.18
C PHE A 273 10.17 -0.80 -8.47
N THR A 274 10.38 -1.94 -7.81
CA THR A 274 11.42 -2.89 -8.24
C THR A 274 10.89 -3.80 -9.33
N ASP A 275 11.76 -4.50 -10.05
CA ASP A 275 11.36 -5.46 -11.12
C ASP A 275 10.43 -6.57 -10.61
N THR A 276 10.47 -6.86 -9.31
CA THR A 276 9.62 -7.87 -8.68
C THR A 276 8.32 -7.32 -8.12
N SER A 277 8.15 -6.00 -8.09
CA SER A 277 6.97 -5.34 -7.53
C SER A 277 5.72 -5.53 -8.38
N LEU A 278 4.56 -5.52 -7.74
CA LEU A 278 3.26 -5.80 -8.36
C LEU A 278 2.87 -4.75 -9.40
N PHE A 279 3.15 -3.47 -9.10
CA PHE A 279 2.81 -2.38 -10.02
C PHE A 279 3.56 -2.49 -11.36
N PRO A 280 4.90 -2.65 -11.42
CA PRO A 280 5.62 -2.92 -12.65
C PRO A 280 5.18 -4.20 -13.38
N LYS A 281 4.83 -5.28 -12.65
CA LYS A 281 4.29 -6.50 -13.27
C LYS A 281 2.97 -6.25 -13.99
N SER A 282 2.06 -5.53 -13.35
CA SER A 282 0.78 -5.11 -13.93
C SER A 282 0.99 -4.25 -15.17
N ALA A 283 1.86 -3.24 -15.09
CA ALA A 283 2.21 -2.37 -16.22
C ALA A 283 2.82 -3.16 -17.40
N LYS A 284 3.74 -4.09 -17.14
CA LYS A 284 4.34 -4.96 -18.15
C LYS A 284 3.29 -5.82 -18.85
N SER A 285 2.32 -6.35 -18.13
CA SER A 285 1.19 -7.11 -18.70
C SER A 285 0.31 -6.25 -19.62
N ALA A 286 0.23 -4.93 -19.38
CA ALA A 286 -0.41 -3.96 -20.26
C ALA A 286 0.47 -3.51 -21.44
N GLY A 287 1.65 -4.11 -21.65
CA GLY A 287 2.59 -3.72 -22.71
C GLY A 287 3.40 -2.44 -22.39
N ILE A 288 3.37 -1.95 -21.14
CA ILE A 288 4.13 -0.77 -20.70
C ILE A 288 5.46 -1.24 -20.13
N SER A 289 6.56 -0.86 -20.76
CA SER A 289 7.91 -1.13 -20.25
C SER A 289 8.19 -0.37 -18.95
N TYR A 290 9.18 -0.81 -18.19
CA TYR A 290 9.52 -0.16 -16.91
C TYR A 290 9.90 1.32 -17.10
N GLY A 291 10.73 1.63 -18.09
CA GLY A 291 11.10 3.02 -18.38
C GLY A 291 9.89 3.89 -18.79
N GLU A 292 9.00 3.35 -19.62
CA GLU A 292 7.75 4.05 -19.98
C GLU A 292 6.84 4.27 -18.77
N LEU A 293 6.77 3.31 -17.84
CA LEU A 293 6.01 3.44 -16.60
C LEU A 293 6.53 4.60 -15.75
N ILE A 294 7.84 4.64 -15.48
CA ILE A 294 8.43 5.71 -14.67
C ILE A 294 8.27 7.07 -15.36
N ASN A 295 8.50 7.15 -16.67
CA ASN A 295 8.27 8.38 -17.45
C ASN A 295 6.79 8.84 -17.45
N LYS A 296 5.83 7.92 -17.47
CA LYS A 296 4.40 8.26 -17.32
C LYS A 296 4.11 8.83 -15.92
N ILE A 297 4.66 8.22 -14.86
CA ILE A 297 4.52 8.74 -13.50
C ILE A 297 5.07 10.15 -13.38
N ILE A 298 6.28 10.40 -13.91
CA ILE A 298 6.89 11.73 -13.95
C ILE A 298 5.96 12.73 -14.65
N LYS A 299 5.45 12.40 -15.83
CA LYS A 299 4.54 13.27 -16.60
C LYS A 299 3.22 13.56 -15.89
N LEU A 300 2.69 12.61 -15.12
CA LEU A 300 1.46 12.78 -14.36
C LEU A 300 1.66 13.60 -13.06
N SER A 301 2.91 13.90 -12.69
CA SER A 301 3.26 14.59 -11.44
C SER A 301 3.71 16.04 -11.64
N ILE A 302 3.70 16.54 -12.87
CA ILE A 302 4.04 17.90 -13.26
C ILE A 302 2.84 18.59 -13.90
#